data_9866abba1df76999b71973b1546165a3
#
_entry.id   9866abba1df76999b71973b1546165a3
#
_cell.length_a   1.000
_cell.length_b   1.000
_cell.length_c   1.000
_cell.angle_alpha   90.00
_cell.angle_beta   90.00
_cell.angle_gamma   90.00
#
_symmetry.space_group_name_H-M   'P 1'
#
loop_
_entity.id
_entity.type
_entity.pdbx_description
1 polymer ?
#
loop_
_entity_poly.entity_id
_entity_poly.type
_entity_poly.pdbx_seq_one_letter_code
_entity_poly.pdbx_strand_id
1 'polypeptide(L)'
;MRILDLGCGSGRDLALWGVTAADEVTGLDIDESRLEVARARFPQRTYLKGAGECLPLPDESFDRAISGVALPYMNIQKTLAEIYRVLVPGGRVSLALHPPSFTLRELLHALPKPIPTLFRLYVMANGAWLHCTGRTVPFLNRRTESFQTERGMRTALNRAGFIDPSFTRGTGGMGERLIVEARKKQTGSADGSIPRSGPE
;
A
#
# COMPACT_ATOMS: atom_id res chain seq x y z
N MET A 1 -17.05 1.16 8.62
CA MET A 1 -16.18 0.17 7.94
C MET A 1 -14.97 -0.13 8.82
N ARG A 2 -14.38 -1.33 8.71
CA ARG A 2 -13.11 -1.66 9.36
C ARG A 2 -11.96 -1.29 8.42
N ILE A 3 -11.11 -0.37 8.85
CA ILE A 3 -10.08 0.23 8.01
C ILE A 3 -8.70 -0.03 8.60
N LEU A 4 -7.78 -0.58 7.79
CA LEU A 4 -6.36 -0.68 8.09
C LEU A 4 -5.61 0.54 7.54
N ASP A 5 -4.94 1.33 8.41
CA ASP A 5 -3.97 2.37 8.01
C ASP A 5 -2.55 1.82 8.12
N LEU A 6 -2.00 1.34 7.02
CA LEU A 6 -0.67 0.73 6.95
C LEU A 6 0.43 1.79 6.84
N GLY A 7 1.38 1.75 7.77
CA GLY A 7 2.40 2.77 7.93
C GLY A 7 1.79 4.08 8.42
N CYS A 8 0.98 3.99 9.48
CA CYS A 8 0.22 5.12 10.03
C CYS A 8 1.11 6.21 10.65
N GLY A 9 2.37 5.89 10.98
CA GLY A 9 3.30 6.82 11.64
C GLY A 9 2.74 7.36 12.95
N SER A 10 2.92 8.65 13.17
CA SER A 10 2.38 9.38 14.34
C SER A 10 0.89 9.73 14.22
N GLY A 11 0.15 8.96 13.44
CA GLY A 11 -1.27 9.21 13.16
C GLY A 11 -1.46 10.36 12.16
N ARG A 12 -2.38 10.17 11.25
CA ARG A 12 -2.74 11.18 10.24
C ARG A 12 -4.24 11.42 10.25
N ASP A 13 -4.63 12.56 9.77
CA ASP A 13 -6.00 12.79 9.42
C ASP A 13 -6.34 11.96 8.16
N LEU A 14 -7.31 11.06 8.30
CA LEU A 14 -7.78 10.19 7.23
C LEU A 14 -9.02 10.74 6.52
N ALA A 15 -9.49 11.96 6.87
CA ALA A 15 -10.65 12.56 6.23
C ALA A 15 -10.46 12.72 4.71
N LEU A 16 -9.23 13.02 4.26
CA LEU A 16 -8.87 13.06 2.83
C LEU A 16 -9.03 11.73 2.10
N TRP A 17 -9.11 10.63 2.86
CA TRP A 17 -9.37 9.28 2.35
C TRP A 17 -10.85 8.89 2.49
N GLY A 18 -11.72 9.84 2.87
CA GLY A 18 -13.12 9.61 3.11
C GLY A 18 -13.43 8.79 4.36
N VAL A 19 -12.49 8.71 5.31
CA VAL A 19 -12.69 8.05 6.61
C VAL A 19 -13.44 9.00 7.54
N THR A 20 -14.46 8.48 8.19
CA THR A 20 -15.34 9.20 9.10
C THR A 20 -15.19 8.72 10.54
N ALA A 21 -15.83 9.41 11.49
CA ALA A 21 -15.87 9.01 12.89
C ALA A 21 -16.65 7.70 13.14
N ALA A 22 -17.47 7.26 12.17
CA ALA A 22 -18.21 6.01 12.25
C ALA A 22 -17.37 4.79 11.80
N ASP A 23 -16.16 5.02 11.30
CA ASP A 23 -15.26 3.96 10.83
C ASP A 23 -14.33 3.50 11.95
N GLU A 24 -14.15 2.19 12.04
CA GLU A 24 -13.20 1.56 12.95
C GLU A 24 -11.81 1.50 12.30
N VAL A 25 -10.86 2.24 12.85
CA VAL A 25 -9.51 2.36 12.27
C VAL A 25 -8.49 1.63 13.12
N THR A 26 -7.74 0.73 12.48
CA THR A 26 -6.55 0.11 13.04
C THR A 26 -5.32 0.63 12.30
N GLY A 27 -4.45 1.36 13.00
CA GLY A 27 -3.17 1.83 12.50
C GLY A 27 -2.06 0.81 12.76
N LEU A 28 -1.19 0.58 11.77
CA LEU A 28 -0.03 -0.29 11.93
C LEU A 28 1.23 0.45 11.47
N ASP A 29 2.27 0.42 12.31
CA ASP A 29 3.60 0.94 11.98
C ASP A 29 4.69 0.09 12.65
N ILE A 30 5.91 0.13 12.12
CA ILE A 30 7.07 -0.56 12.69
C ILE A 30 7.72 0.24 13.84
N ASP A 31 7.47 1.55 13.88
CA ASP A 31 8.09 2.51 14.81
C ASP A 31 7.18 2.74 16.02
N GLU A 32 7.53 2.15 17.16
CA GLU A 32 6.77 2.28 18.40
C GLU A 32 6.69 3.74 18.89
N SER A 33 7.76 4.52 18.72
CA SER A 33 7.78 5.92 19.19
C SER A 33 6.75 6.77 18.41
N ARG A 34 6.55 6.45 17.15
CA ARG A 34 5.49 7.08 16.33
C ARG A 34 4.10 6.63 16.74
N LEU A 35 3.93 5.35 17.10
CA LEU A 35 2.64 4.81 17.56
C LEU A 35 2.23 5.43 18.91
N GLU A 36 3.16 5.71 19.82
CA GLU A 36 2.88 6.43 21.07
C GLU A 36 2.29 7.82 20.79
N VAL A 37 2.87 8.57 19.86
CA VAL A 37 2.32 9.86 19.42
C VAL A 37 0.95 9.70 18.76
N ALA A 38 0.76 8.64 17.97
CA ALA A 38 -0.52 8.37 17.33
C ALA A 38 -1.63 8.06 18.32
N ARG A 39 -1.35 7.26 19.37
CA ARG A 39 -2.30 6.95 20.46
C ARG A 39 -2.71 8.19 21.22
N ALA A 40 -1.76 9.10 21.49
CA ALA A 40 -2.07 10.37 22.16
C ALA A 40 -2.91 11.29 21.28
N ARG A 41 -2.68 11.30 19.97
CA ARG A 41 -3.35 12.18 19.01
C ARG A 41 -4.76 11.72 18.62
N PHE A 42 -4.95 10.39 18.49
CA PHE A 42 -6.22 9.79 18.08
C PHE A 42 -6.53 8.56 18.97
N PRO A 43 -6.88 8.79 20.26
CA PRO A 43 -7.05 7.72 21.25
C PRO A 43 -8.22 6.76 20.92
N GLN A 44 -9.13 7.14 20.04
CA GLN A 44 -10.28 6.33 19.61
C GLN A 44 -9.90 5.24 18.59
N ARG A 45 -8.64 5.24 18.06
CA ARG A 45 -8.17 4.25 17.11
C ARG A 45 -7.35 3.17 17.79
N THR A 46 -7.33 1.99 17.21
CA THR A 46 -6.43 0.90 17.62
C THR A 46 -5.08 1.05 16.93
N TYR A 47 -3.98 0.77 17.64
CA TYR A 47 -2.62 0.85 17.08
C TYR A 47 -1.81 -0.39 17.41
N LEU A 48 -1.22 -1.00 16.37
CA LEU A 48 -0.41 -2.20 16.46
C LEU A 48 0.98 -1.95 15.89
N LYS A 49 2.00 -2.48 16.56
CA LYS A 49 3.35 -2.54 16.04
C LYS A 49 3.51 -3.74 15.12
N GLY A 50 3.99 -3.52 13.90
CA GLY A 50 4.21 -4.60 12.95
C GLY A 50 4.83 -4.12 11.64
N ALA A 51 5.35 -5.09 10.86
CA ALA A 51 5.83 -4.87 9.52
C ALA A 51 4.73 -5.16 8.49
N GLY A 52 4.69 -4.38 7.41
CA GLY A 52 3.70 -4.58 6.36
C GLY A 52 3.83 -5.90 5.59
N GLU A 53 5.01 -6.51 5.65
CA GLU A 53 5.34 -7.80 5.04
C GLU A 53 4.85 -9.02 5.84
N CYS A 54 4.38 -8.82 7.09
CA CYS A 54 3.86 -9.85 7.97
C CYS A 54 2.91 -9.18 8.98
N LEU A 55 1.64 -9.05 8.60
CA LEU A 55 0.63 -8.35 9.40
C LEU A 55 0.16 -9.24 10.56
N PRO A 56 0.23 -8.78 11.83
CA PRO A 56 -0.30 -9.51 12.99
C PRO A 56 -1.83 -9.37 13.09
N LEU A 57 -2.50 -9.63 11.98
CA LEU A 57 -3.94 -9.40 11.79
C LEU A 57 -4.57 -10.64 11.16
N PRO A 58 -5.80 -11.01 11.54
CA PRO A 58 -6.48 -12.16 10.97
C PRO A 58 -6.86 -11.92 9.49
N ASP A 59 -7.11 -13.04 8.80
CA ASP A 59 -7.61 -13.02 7.42
C ASP A 59 -8.99 -12.35 7.38
N GLU A 60 -9.28 -11.68 6.28
CA GLU A 60 -10.61 -11.15 5.96
C GLU A 60 -11.25 -10.30 7.07
N SER A 61 -10.41 -9.51 7.77
CA SER A 61 -10.82 -8.71 8.92
C SER A 61 -11.04 -7.22 8.60
N PHE A 62 -10.69 -6.76 7.38
CA PHE A 62 -10.81 -5.36 6.99
C PHE A 62 -11.61 -5.18 5.69
N ASP A 63 -12.42 -4.14 5.67
CA ASP A 63 -13.20 -3.75 4.49
C ASP A 63 -12.37 -2.87 3.55
N ARG A 64 -11.39 -2.13 4.12
CA ARG A 64 -10.49 -1.25 3.37
C ARG A 64 -9.10 -1.22 4.00
N ALA A 65 -8.06 -1.20 3.16
CA ALA A 65 -6.69 -0.90 3.54
C ALA A 65 -6.22 0.40 2.88
N ILE A 66 -5.56 1.26 3.65
CA ILE A 66 -5.03 2.55 3.18
C ILE A 66 -3.54 2.57 3.50
N SER A 67 -2.71 3.10 2.59
CA SER A 67 -1.33 3.46 2.91
C SER A 67 -1.00 4.81 2.29
N GLY A 68 -0.55 5.74 3.11
CA GLY A 68 -0.12 7.06 2.67
C GLY A 68 1.14 6.98 1.81
N VAL A 69 2.31 6.96 2.44
CA VAL A 69 3.60 6.91 1.72
C VAL A 69 4.58 5.91 2.35
N ALA A 70 4.04 4.87 2.95
CA ALA A 70 4.86 3.84 3.60
C ALA A 70 5.26 2.70 2.66
N LEU A 71 4.40 2.37 1.69
CA LEU A 71 4.62 1.27 0.73
C LEU A 71 5.98 1.32 0.01
N PRO A 72 6.53 2.49 -0.40
CA PRO A 72 7.85 2.57 -1.02
C PRO A 72 8.98 1.95 -0.22
N TYR A 73 8.86 1.92 1.10
CA TYR A 73 9.87 1.45 2.04
C TYR A 73 9.69 -0.03 2.45
N MET A 74 8.73 -0.73 1.82
CA MET A 74 8.36 -2.12 2.10
C MET A 74 8.68 -3.03 0.91
N ASN A 75 8.75 -4.33 1.16
CA ASN A 75 8.74 -5.32 0.10
C ASN A 75 7.33 -5.38 -0.51
N ILE A 76 7.15 -4.71 -1.67
CA ILE A 76 5.84 -4.47 -2.28
C ILE A 76 5.07 -5.79 -2.49
N GLN A 77 5.72 -6.83 -3.01
CA GLN A 77 5.03 -8.09 -3.29
C GLN A 77 4.53 -8.80 -2.02
N LYS A 78 5.34 -8.81 -0.94
CA LYS A 78 4.94 -9.40 0.34
C LYS A 78 3.83 -8.56 1.00
N THR A 79 4.01 -7.25 1.02
CA THR A 79 3.04 -6.32 1.60
C THR A 79 1.68 -6.38 0.90
N LEU A 80 1.66 -6.43 -0.44
CA LEU A 80 0.40 -6.56 -1.19
C LEU A 80 -0.28 -7.91 -0.95
N ALA A 81 0.49 -9.00 -0.79
CA ALA A 81 -0.07 -10.30 -0.43
C ALA A 81 -0.72 -10.28 0.96
N GLU A 82 -0.09 -9.64 1.95
CA GLU A 82 -0.64 -9.48 3.29
C GLU A 82 -1.89 -8.58 3.31
N ILE A 83 -1.85 -7.45 2.59
CA ILE A 83 -3.05 -6.60 2.42
C ILE A 83 -4.18 -7.41 1.79
N TYR A 84 -3.90 -8.21 0.76
CA TYR A 84 -4.89 -9.05 0.11
C TYR A 84 -5.48 -10.08 1.07
N ARG A 85 -4.65 -10.70 1.91
CA ARG A 85 -5.07 -11.69 2.92
C ARG A 85 -6.04 -11.09 3.94
N VAL A 86 -5.70 -9.93 4.50
CA VAL A 86 -6.50 -9.32 5.57
C VAL A 86 -7.77 -8.62 5.08
N LEU A 87 -7.88 -8.31 3.79
CA LEU A 87 -9.11 -7.73 3.23
C LEU A 87 -10.19 -8.79 3.06
N VAL A 88 -11.45 -8.43 3.36
CA VAL A 88 -12.61 -9.24 3.02
C VAL A 88 -12.75 -9.39 1.49
N PRO A 89 -13.44 -10.42 0.99
CA PRO A 89 -13.84 -10.48 -0.42
C PRO A 89 -14.59 -9.20 -0.84
N GLY A 90 -14.18 -8.58 -1.95
CA GLY A 90 -14.68 -7.28 -2.40
C GLY A 90 -14.09 -6.07 -1.68
N GLY A 91 -13.27 -6.27 -0.67
CA GLY A 91 -12.56 -5.21 0.06
C GLY A 91 -11.62 -4.41 -0.84
N ARG A 92 -11.31 -3.18 -0.45
CA ARG A 92 -10.56 -2.22 -1.28
C ARG A 92 -9.21 -1.86 -0.67
N VAL A 93 -8.24 -1.61 -1.53
CA VAL A 93 -6.94 -1.03 -1.17
C VAL A 93 -6.77 0.34 -1.83
N SER A 94 -6.26 1.33 -1.08
CA SER A 94 -5.97 2.69 -1.58
C SER A 94 -4.55 3.08 -1.16
N LEU A 95 -3.65 3.31 -2.12
CA LEU A 95 -2.22 3.52 -1.87
C LEU A 95 -1.75 4.83 -2.51
N ALA A 96 -1.10 5.71 -1.75
CA ALA A 96 -0.38 6.84 -2.30
C ALA A 96 1.04 6.42 -2.69
N LEU A 97 1.45 6.77 -3.91
CA LEU A 97 2.67 6.32 -4.53
C LEU A 97 3.76 7.41 -4.51
N HIS A 98 5.02 7.00 -4.52
CA HIS A 98 6.19 7.88 -4.72
C HIS A 98 6.56 7.93 -6.20
N PRO A 99 6.43 9.11 -6.86
CA PRO A 99 6.77 9.24 -8.26
C PRO A 99 8.29 9.22 -8.49
N PRO A 100 8.75 8.87 -9.71
CA PRO A 100 10.17 8.88 -10.07
C PRO A 100 10.85 10.24 -9.86
N SER A 101 10.12 11.34 -10.07
CA SER A 101 10.63 12.71 -9.92
C SER A 101 11.11 13.02 -8.49
N PHE A 102 10.42 12.45 -7.48
CA PHE A 102 10.84 12.59 -6.09
C PHE A 102 12.19 11.91 -5.84
N THR A 103 12.34 10.66 -6.29
CA THR A 103 13.58 9.89 -6.13
C THR A 103 14.74 10.51 -6.90
N LEU A 104 14.49 11.06 -8.10
CA LEU A 104 15.51 11.77 -8.87
C LEU A 104 16.02 13.02 -8.12
N ARG A 105 15.13 13.80 -7.54
CA ARG A 105 15.50 14.96 -6.72
C ARG A 105 16.36 14.56 -5.53
N GLU A 106 15.99 13.49 -4.84
CA GLU A 106 16.79 12.98 -3.71
C GLU A 106 18.16 12.46 -4.15
N LEU A 107 18.28 11.84 -5.33
CA LEU A 107 19.57 11.44 -5.91
C LEU A 107 20.45 12.67 -6.16
N LEU A 108 19.92 13.73 -6.76
CA LEU A 108 20.68 14.96 -7.01
C LEU A 108 21.20 15.59 -5.71
N HIS A 109 20.42 15.58 -4.65
CA HIS A 109 20.85 16.07 -3.33
C HIS A 109 21.89 15.15 -2.65
N ALA A 110 21.94 13.89 -3.03
CA ALA A 110 22.89 12.91 -2.46
C ALA A 110 24.27 12.94 -3.16
N LEU A 111 24.36 13.45 -4.39
CA LEU A 111 25.54 13.37 -5.27
C LEU A 111 26.89 13.71 -4.61
N PRO A 112 27.03 14.69 -3.68
CA PRO A 112 28.33 14.94 -3.05
C PRO A 112 28.77 13.82 -2.07
N LYS A 113 27.88 12.90 -1.68
CA LYS A 113 28.11 11.93 -0.61
C LYS A 113 28.05 10.50 -1.15
N PRO A 114 29.16 9.73 -1.21
CA PRO A 114 29.22 8.46 -1.94
C PRO A 114 28.23 7.41 -1.43
N ILE A 115 28.07 7.23 -0.11
CA ILE A 115 27.18 6.21 0.48
C ILE A 115 25.70 6.54 0.21
N PRO A 116 25.19 7.75 0.51
CA PRO A 116 23.82 8.12 0.12
C PRO A 116 23.56 8.02 -1.38
N THR A 117 24.51 8.42 -2.22
CA THR A 117 24.41 8.33 -3.68
C THR A 117 24.24 6.89 -4.14
N LEU A 118 25.08 5.96 -3.63
CA LEU A 118 24.96 4.53 -3.96
C LEU A 118 23.57 3.98 -3.59
N PHE A 119 23.07 4.35 -2.41
CA PHE A 119 21.73 3.94 -2.00
C PHE A 119 20.63 4.51 -2.92
N ARG A 120 20.73 5.78 -3.33
CA ARG A 120 19.75 6.38 -4.25
C ARG A 120 19.82 5.79 -5.66
N LEU A 121 21.01 5.40 -6.14
CA LEU A 121 21.15 4.63 -7.39
C LEU A 121 20.44 3.27 -7.28
N TYR A 122 20.57 2.56 -6.16
CA TYR A 122 19.79 1.35 -5.91
C TYR A 122 18.28 1.64 -5.97
N VAL A 123 17.79 2.71 -5.32
CA VAL A 123 16.35 3.07 -5.33
C VAL A 123 15.86 3.31 -6.75
N MET A 124 16.66 3.98 -7.58
CA MET A 124 16.35 4.18 -9.01
C MET A 124 16.30 2.85 -9.77
N ALA A 125 17.30 2.00 -9.61
CA ALA A 125 17.35 0.69 -10.26
C ALA A 125 16.18 -0.22 -9.80
N ASN A 126 15.87 -0.22 -8.50
CA ASN A 126 14.78 -1.00 -7.93
C ASN A 126 13.41 -0.52 -8.39
N GLY A 127 13.21 0.79 -8.54
CA GLY A 127 11.99 1.35 -9.12
C GLY A 127 11.83 1.03 -10.62
N ALA A 128 12.92 1.04 -11.39
CA ALA A 128 12.92 0.58 -12.77
C ALA A 128 12.63 -0.92 -12.87
N TRP A 129 13.18 -1.72 -11.96
CA TRP A 129 12.86 -3.15 -11.85
C TRP A 129 11.39 -3.40 -11.53
N LEU A 130 10.84 -2.65 -10.56
CA LEU A 130 9.41 -2.67 -10.25
C LEU A 130 8.56 -2.31 -11.48
N HIS A 131 8.95 -1.26 -12.23
CA HIS A 131 8.26 -0.87 -13.46
C HIS A 131 8.17 -2.00 -14.48
N CYS A 132 9.26 -2.74 -14.67
CA CYS A 132 9.32 -3.82 -15.66
C CYS A 132 8.68 -5.12 -15.18
N THR A 133 8.83 -5.44 -13.89
CA THR A 133 8.53 -6.79 -13.37
C THR A 133 7.38 -6.82 -12.34
N GLY A 134 6.95 -5.68 -11.80
CA GLY A 134 6.01 -5.62 -10.67
C GLY A 134 6.60 -6.16 -9.35
N ARG A 135 7.93 -6.23 -9.23
CA ARG A 135 8.63 -6.75 -8.04
C ARG A 135 9.69 -5.78 -7.57
N THR A 136 10.00 -5.82 -6.27
CA THR A 136 11.13 -5.10 -5.66
C THR A 136 12.17 -6.08 -5.15
N VAL A 137 13.43 -5.62 -5.06
CA VAL A 137 14.57 -6.38 -4.56
C VAL A 137 15.11 -5.66 -3.33
N PRO A 138 15.37 -6.34 -2.20
CA PRO A 138 15.93 -5.72 -1.01
C PRO A 138 17.42 -5.33 -1.23
N PHE A 139 17.85 -4.25 -0.57
CA PHE A 139 19.26 -3.85 -0.49
C PHE A 139 20.02 -4.72 0.54
N LEU A 140 21.32 -4.53 0.65
CA LEU A 140 22.25 -5.34 1.45
C LEU A 140 21.82 -5.60 2.91
N ASN A 141 21.13 -4.68 3.56
CA ASN A 141 20.62 -4.78 4.93
C ASN A 141 19.13 -5.15 5.02
N ARG A 142 18.57 -5.79 4.00
CA ARG A 142 17.13 -6.09 3.81
C ARG A 142 16.23 -4.86 3.73
N ARG A 143 16.77 -3.65 3.71
CA ARG A 143 16.01 -2.43 3.46
C ARG A 143 15.52 -2.44 2.01
N THR A 144 14.25 -2.14 1.83
CA THR A 144 13.66 -1.99 0.49
C THR A 144 13.22 -0.55 0.33
N GLU A 145 13.56 0.05 -0.81
CA GLU A 145 13.01 1.34 -1.22
C GLU A 145 12.93 1.38 -2.74
N SER A 146 11.87 1.96 -3.28
CA SER A 146 11.66 2.08 -4.73
C SER A 146 10.72 3.24 -5.03
N PHE A 147 10.85 3.88 -6.20
CA PHE A 147 9.76 4.68 -6.76
C PHE A 147 8.70 3.77 -7.38
N GLN A 148 7.48 4.28 -7.55
CA GLN A 148 6.39 3.54 -8.13
C GLN A 148 5.87 4.23 -9.39
N THR A 149 5.51 3.43 -10.37
CA THR A 149 4.85 3.84 -11.61
C THR A 149 3.51 3.12 -11.74
N GLU A 150 2.60 3.66 -12.54
CA GLU A 150 1.31 3.01 -12.82
C GLU A 150 1.50 1.59 -13.36
N ARG A 151 2.38 1.40 -14.34
CA ARG A 151 2.64 0.09 -14.95
C ARG A 151 3.17 -0.92 -13.92
N GLY A 152 4.18 -0.54 -13.13
CA GLY A 152 4.77 -1.42 -12.12
C GLY A 152 3.76 -1.81 -11.05
N MET A 153 2.99 -0.84 -10.53
CA MET A 153 1.97 -1.08 -9.52
C MET A 153 0.79 -1.88 -10.05
N ARG A 154 0.33 -1.63 -11.27
CA ARG A 154 -0.70 -2.45 -11.94
C ARG A 154 -0.27 -3.91 -12.01
N THR A 155 0.97 -4.17 -12.44
CA THR A 155 1.54 -5.53 -12.49
C THR A 155 1.64 -6.16 -11.11
N ALA A 156 2.11 -5.41 -10.10
CA ALA A 156 2.24 -5.90 -8.72
C ALA A 156 0.89 -6.24 -8.09
N LEU A 157 -0.11 -5.36 -8.25
CA LEU A 157 -1.48 -5.56 -7.75
C LEU A 157 -2.14 -6.78 -8.40
N ASN A 158 -2.08 -6.90 -9.73
CA ASN A 158 -2.64 -8.05 -10.44
C ASN A 158 -2.00 -9.38 -9.99
N ARG A 159 -0.67 -9.39 -9.75
CA ARG A 159 0.02 -10.58 -9.22
C ARG A 159 -0.38 -10.93 -7.80
N ALA A 160 -0.74 -9.95 -6.99
CA ALA A 160 -1.26 -10.16 -5.64
C ALA A 160 -2.75 -10.60 -5.64
N GLY A 161 -3.41 -10.65 -6.80
CA GLY A 161 -4.80 -11.07 -6.96
C GLY A 161 -5.82 -9.94 -6.97
N PHE A 162 -5.39 -8.68 -6.86
CA PHE A 162 -6.28 -7.53 -6.98
C PHE A 162 -6.78 -7.34 -8.41
N ILE A 163 -8.00 -6.84 -8.53
CA ILE A 163 -8.67 -6.52 -9.79
C ILE A 163 -8.96 -5.02 -9.88
N ASP A 164 -9.23 -4.55 -11.08
CA ASP A 164 -9.65 -3.17 -11.41
C ASP A 164 -8.73 -2.07 -10.85
N PRO A 165 -7.39 -2.15 -11.01
CA PRO A 165 -6.52 -1.09 -10.52
C PRO A 165 -6.75 0.20 -11.30
N SER A 166 -7.26 1.23 -10.60
CA SER A 166 -7.49 2.59 -11.11
C SER A 166 -6.47 3.56 -10.51
N PHE A 167 -6.02 4.52 -11.31
CA PHE A 167 -5.01 5.49 -10.91
C PHE A 167 -5.56 6.90 -11.05
N THR A 168 -5.46 7.68 -9.98
CA THR A 168 -5.90 9.08 -9.94
C THR A 168 -4.78 9.97 -9.41
N ARG A 169 -4.75 11.22 -9.86
CA ARG A 169 -3.88 12.25 -9.28
C ARG A 169 -4.66 12.99 -8.21
N GLY A 170 -4.16 12.95 -6.99
CA GLY A 170 -4.73 13.65 -5.84
C GLY A 170 -3.78 14.72 -5.31
N THR A 171 -4.32 15.86 -4.91
CA THR A 171 -3.62 16.90 -4.16
C THR A 171 -3.81 16.64 -2.68
N GLY A 172 -2.88 15.97 -2.04
CA GLY A 172 -2.85 15.86 -0.57
C GLY A 172 -1.87 16.88 0.02
N GLY A 173 -1.91 17.12 1.34
CA GLY A 173 -1.07 18.09 2.06
C GLY A 173 0.45 18.02 1.91
N MET A 174 0.95 17.17 1.00
CA MET A 174 2.35 17.03 0.61
C MET A 174 2.56 17.10 -0.92
N GLY A 175 1.69 17.79 -1.66
CA GLY A 175 1.77 17.96 -3.11
C GLY A 175 0.99 16.91 -3.92
N GLU A 176 1.08 17.03 -5.25
CA GLU A 176 0.42 16.13 -6.19
C GLU A 176 0.99 14.71 -6.08
N ARG A 177 0.13 13.73 -5.84
CA ARG A 177 0.50 12.32 -5.72
C ARG A 177 -0.36 11.45 -6.61
N LEU A 178 0.27 10.41 -7.13
CA LEU A 178 -0.45 9.33 -7.77
C LEU A 178 -1.02 8.42 -6.68
N ILE A 179 -2.34 8.20 -6.73
CA ILE A 179 -3.07 7.29 -5.85
C ILE A 179 -3.57 6.13 -6.71
N VAL A 180 -3.36 4.92 -6.24
CA VAL A 180 -3.95 3.73 -6.85
C VAL A 180 -5.00 3.14 -5.93
N GLU A 181 -6.14 2.76 -6.51
CA GLU A 181 -7.18 1.97 -5.86
C GLU A 181 -7.38 0.65 -6.61
N ALA A 182 -7.60 -0.43 -5.86
CA ALA A 182 -7.90 -1.74 -6.42
C ALA A 182 -8.81 -2.53 -5.46
N ARG A 183 -9.39 -3.65 -5.94
CA ARG A 183 -10.31 -4.48 -5.15
C ARG A 183 -9.80 -5.90 -5.01
N LYS A 184 -10.06 -6.52 -3.87
CA LYS A 184 -9.97 -7.98 -3.72
C LYS A 184 -11.14 -8.61 -4.47
N LYS A 185 -10.87 -9.68 -5.23
CA LYS A 185 -11.92 -10.41 -5.94
C LYS A 185 -12.99 -10.92 -4.96
N GLN A 186 -14.27 -10.82 -5.32
CA GLN A 186 -15.34 -11.47 -4.54
C GLN A 186 -15.23 -12.98 -4.70
N THR A 187 -15.31 -13.72 -3.60
CA THR A 187 -15.45 -15.17 -3.63
C THR A 187 -16.88 -15.50 -4.05
N GLY A 188 -17.04 -15.96 -5.29
CA GLY A 188 -18.22 -16.69 -5.77
C GLY A 188 -19.59 -15.99 -5.68
N SER A 189 -20.04 -15.38 -6.79
CA SER A 189 -21.33 -15.84 -7.28
C SER A 189 -21.03 -17.06 -8.15
N ALA A 190 -21.48 -18.25 -7.72
CA ALA A 190 -21.53 -19.39 -8.59
C ALA A 190 -22.21 -18.95 -9.91
N ASP A 191 -21.52 -19.23 -11.02
CA ASP A 191 -22.09 -19.13 -12.34
C ASP A 191 -23.47 -19.78 -12.31
N GLY A 192 -24.49 -18.95 -12.38
CA GLY A 192 -25.87 -19.41 -12.54
C GLY A 192 -26.03 -20.04 -13.94
N SER A 193 -25.54 -21.27 -14.05
CA SER A 193 -25.91 -22.13 -15.15
C SER A 193 -27.40 -22.35 -15.08
N ILE A 194 -28.16 -21.53 -15.81
CA ILE A 194 -29.56 -21.76 -16.11
C ILE A 194 -29.64 -23.15 -16.80
N PRO A 195 -30.36 -24.13 -16.25
CA PRO A 195 -30.60 -25.36 -16.95
C PRO A 195 -31.42 -25.03 -18.18
N ARG A 196 -30.87 -25.30 -19.37
CA ARG A 196 -31.61 -25.27 -20.62
C ARG A 196 -32.69 -26.34 -20.50
N SER A 197 -33.93 -25.91 -20.25
CA SER A 197 -35.11 -26.75 -20.51
C SER A 197 -35.13 -27.06 -21.98
N GLY A 198 -34.87 -28.32 -22.34
CA GLY A 198 -35.12 -28.85 -23.69
C GLY A 198 -36.61 -28.89 -23.97
N PRO A 199 -37.02 -28.75 -25.24
CA PRO A 199 -38.41 -28.92 -25.64
C PRO A 199 -38.79 -30.41 -25.72
N GLU A 200 -39.91 -30.76 -25.14
CA GLU A 200 -40.73 -31.89 -25.62
C GLU A 200 -41.54 -31.46 -26.82
#